data_ad5fb59fcedb60749a068108d34a468b
#
_entry.id   ad5fb59fcedb60749a068108d34a468b
#
_cell.length_a   1.000
_cell.length_b   1.000
_cell.length_c   1.000
_cell.angle_alpha   90.00
_cell.angle_beta   90.00
_cell.angle_gamma   90.00
#
_symmetry.space_group_name_H-M   'P 1'
#
loop_
_entity.id
_entity.type
_entity.pdbx_description
1 polymer ?
#
loop_
_entity_poly.entity_id
_entity_poly.type
_entity_poly.pdbx_seq_one_letter_code
_entity_poly.pdbx_strand_id
1 'polypeptide(L)'
;MIYRIFNSFFIGIAFVSLLDFLYFIGIKLNYFDFYKIQEYFNVVFIDNQNFYLLFVSCFIVGYLTLYSKFPKIFTRIYIITIFLAASSIYQPVGRYFGELEFMQNEQAFMLGNVKFSGNILYKGRKYTYIYRSDLVKTIKLLNDEVKIS
;
A
#
# COMPACT_ATOMS: atom_id res chain seq x y z
N MET A 1 -15.86 29.65 -11.42
CA MET A 1 -14.86 28.65 -11.80
C MET A 1 -14.08 28.14 -10.58
N ILE A 2 -13.52 29.00 -9.75
CA ILE A 2 -12.71 28.66 -8.56
C ILE A 2 -13.47 27.75 -7.59
N TYR A 3 -14.71 28.06 -7.22
CA TYR A 3 -15.52 27.23 -6.30
C TYR A 3 -15.68 25.78 -6.76
N ARG A 4 -15.78 25.53 -8.06
CA ARG A 4 -15.89 24.17 -8.60
C ARG A 4 -14.62 23.38 -8.37
N ILE A 5 -13.46 24.02 -8.51
CA ILE A 5 -12.14 23.39 -8.27
C ILE A 5 -12.01 23.02 -6.79
N PHE A 6 -12.31 23.94 -5.87
CA PHE A 6 -12.24 23.68 -4.45
C PHE A 6 -13.22 22.57 -4.03
N ASN A 7 -14.49 22.64 -4.44
CA ASN A 7 -15.46 21.62 -4.10
C ASN A 7 -15.05 20.23 -4.65
N SER A 8 -14.54 20.18 -5.90
CA SER A 8 -14.03 18.92 -6.46
C SER A 8 -12.89 18.37 -5.63
N PHE A 9 -11.95 19.23 -5.23
CA PHE A 9 -10.81 18.79 -4.42
C PHE A 9 -11.24 18.24 -3.07
N PHE A 10 -12.10 18.92 -2.31
CA PHE A 10 -12.54 18.46 -0.99
C PHE A 10 -13.35 17.16 -1.05
N ILE A 11 -14.28 17.05 -1.99
CA ILE A 11 -15.04 15.81 -2.18
C ILE A 11 -14.12 14.69 -2.66
N GLY A 12 -13.19 15.01 -3.58
CA GLY A 12 -12.20 14.05 -4.06
C GLY A 12 -11.29 13.54 -2.96
N ILE A 13 -10.82 14.39 -2.05
CA ILE A 13 -10.03 13.95 -0.88
C ILE A 13 -10.82 12.88 -0.10
N ALA A 14 -12.08 13.14 0.25
CA ALA A 14 -12.88 12.20 1.01
C ALA A 14 -13.00 10.83 0.29
N PHE A 15 -13.28 10.86 -1.02
CA PHE A 15 -13.47 9.64 -1.79
C PHE A 15 -12.16 8.87 -2.03
N VAL A 16 -11.08 9.55 -2.42
CA VAL A 16 -9.79 8.90 -2.69
C VAL A 16 -9.18 8.38 -1.38
N SER A 17 -9.20 9.18 -0.30
CA SER A 17 -8.68 8.73 0.99
C SER A 17 -9.42 7.52 1.55
N LEU A 18 -10.73 7.41 1.31
CA LEU A 18 -11.48 6.21 1.71
C LEU A 18 -11.02 4.96 0.97
N LEU A 19 -10.77 5.05 -0.34
CA LEU A 19 -10.26 3.94 -1.14
C LEU A 19 -8.86 3.52 -0.67
N ASP A 20 -7.96 4.48 -0.53
CA ASP A 20 -6.58 4.23 -0.08
C ASP A 20 -6.58 3.59 1.32
N PHE A 21 -7.39 4.12 2.23
CA PHE A 21 -7.51 3.58 3.58
C PHE A 21 -8.00 2.13 3.59
N LEU A 22 -9.05 1.81 2.83
CA LEU A 22 -9.56 0.44 2.74
C LEU A 22 -8.52 -0.51 2.15
N TYR A 23 -7.83 -0.09 1.12
CA TYR A 23 -6.79 -0.88 0.46
C TYR A 23 -5.61 -1.18 1.42
N PHE A 24 -5.04 -0.13 2.01
CA PHE A 24 -3.89 -0.27 2.90
C PHE A 24 -4.21 -0.99 4.22
N ILE A 25 -5.42 -0.80 4.79
CA ILE A 25 -5.80 -1.54 6.01
C ILE A 25 -5.93 -3.03 5.71
N GLY A 26 -6.44 -3.40 4.53
CA GLY A 26 -6.49 -4.79 4.10
C GLY A 26 -5.11 -5.42 3.96
N ILE A 27 -4.16 -4.71 3.34
CA ILE A 27 -2.76 -5.15 3.25
C ILE A 27 -2.13 -5.24 4.64
N LYS A 28 -2.36 -4.27 5.53
CA LYS A 28 -1.82 -4.30 6.89
C LYS A 28 -2.26 -5.55 7.63
N LEU A 29 -3.55 -5.86 7.61
CA LEU A 29 -4.11 -7.01 8.32
C LEU A 29 -3.67 -8.36 7.72
N ASN A 30 -3.55 -8.43 6.39
CA ASN A 30 -3.38 -9.71 5.70
C ASN A 30 -1.98 -9.98 5.17
N TYR A 31 -1.14 -8.97 5.05
CA TYR A 31 0.26 -9.12 4.65
C TYR A 31 1.21 -8.81 5.81
N PHE A 32 1.14 -7.60 6.37
CA PHE A 32 2.07 -7.20 7.43
C PHE A 32 1.91 -8.04 8.69
N ASP A 33 0.68 -8.28 9.12
CA ASP A 33 0.43 -9.09 10.33
C ASP A 33 0.71 -10.58 10.08
N PHE A 34 0.43 -11.09 8.87
CA PHE A 34 0.77 -12.46 8.48
C PHE A 34 2.28 -12.72 8.55
N TYR A 35 3.09 -11.84 7.96
CA TYR A 35 4.55 -11.96 7.97
C TYR A 35 5.20 -11.39 9.25
N LYS A 36 4.40 -10.95 10.23
CA LYS A 36 4.86 -10.36 11.50
C LYS A 36 5.77 -9.13 11.31
N ILE A 37 5.47 -8.31 10.32
CA ILE A 37 6.15 -7.06 10.06
C ILE A 37 5.67 -6.00 11.07
N GLN A 38 6.56 -5.58 11.97
CA GLN A 38 6.24 -4.69 13.09
C GLN A 38 6.44 -3.22 12.72
N GLU A 39 5.71 -2.77 11.69
CA GLU A 39 5.67 -1.35 11.32
C GLU A 39 4.30 -0.75 11.62
N TYR A 40 4.30 0.52 12.01
CA TYR A 40 3.06 1.25 12.28
C TYR A 40 2.32 1.53 10.97
N PHE A 41 1.00 1.36 10.99
CA PHE A 41 0.14 1.61 9.83
C PHE A 41 0.35 2.98 9.19
N ASN A 42 0.40 4.04 10.02
CA ASN A 42 0.60 5.41 9.55
C ASN A 42 1.95 5.61 8.84
N VAL A 43 3.01 4.94 9.30
CA VAL A 43 4.34 5.01 8.66
C VAL A 43 4.29 4.34 7.29
N VAL A 44 3.77 3.12 7.22
CA VAL A 44 3.62 2.39 5.95
C VAL A 44 2.76 3.16 4.97
N PHE A 45 1.62 3.67 5.43
CA PHE A 45 0.68 4.44 4.61
C PHE A 45 1.34 5.69 4.02
N ILE A 46 2.02 6.50 4.85
CA ILE A 46 2.65 7.75 4.40
C ILE A 46 3.84 7.48 3.48
N ASP A 47 4.67 6.49 3.80
CA ASP A 47 5.91 6.21 3.05
C ASP A 47 5.64 5.64 1.66
N ASN A 48 4.49 4.98 1.47
CA ASN A 48 4.11 4.40 0.18
C ASN A 48 3.06 5.23 -0.56
N GLN A 49 2.65 6.38 -0.01
CA GLN A 49 1.70 7.26 -0.65
C GLN A 49 2.37 8.10 -1.75
N ASN A 50 1.91 7.96 -2.99
CA ASN A 50 2.28 8.88 -4.05
C ASN A 50 1.39 10.13 -3.99
N PHE A 51 1.87 11.16 -3.29
CA PHE A 51 1.12 12.41 -3.10
C PHE A 51 0.74 13.11 -4.41
N TYR A 52 1.57 13.02 -5.45
CA TYR A 52 1.23 13.59 -6.75
C TYR A 52 0.00 12.90 -7.36
N LEU A 53 0.00 11.57 -7.39
CA LEU A 53 -1.14 10.80 -7.88
C LEU A 53 -2.37 11.03 -7.00
N LEU A 54 -2.22 11.08 -5.69
CA LEU A 54 -3.31 11.38 -4.76
C LEU A 54 -3.96 12.73 -5.08
N PHE A 55 -3.17 13.81 -5.22
CA PHE A 55 -3.70 15.13 -5.53
C PHE A 55 -4.44 15.15 -6.87
N VAL A 56 -3.85 14.60 -7.92
CA VAL A 56 -4.47 14.54 -9.25
C VAL A 56 -5.76 13.73 -9.21
N SER A 57 -5.74 12.58 -8.55
CA SER A 57 -6.92 11.71 -8.40
C SER A 57 -8.06 12.41 -7.64
N CYS A 58 -7.75 13.18 -6.60
CA CYS A 58 -8.76 13.95 -5.85
C CYS A 58 -9.50 14.94 -6.76
N PHE A 59 -8.78 15.68 -7.60
CA PHE A 59 -9.43 16.58 -8.53
C PHE A 59 -10.30 15.86 -9.56
N ILE A 60 -9.78 14.78 -10.15
CA ILE A 60 -10.48 14.00 -11.17
C ILE A 60 -11.74 13.37 -10.58
N VAL A 61 -11.62 12.61 -9.49
CA VAL A 61 -12.74 11.90 -8.87
C VAL A 61 -13.80 12.89 -8.38
N GLY A 62 -13.40 13.95 -7.69
CA GLY A 62 -14.34 14.95 -7.20
C GLY A 62 -15.04 15.70 -8.33
N TYR A 63 -14.33 16.07 -9.40
CA TYR A 63 -14.94 16.73 -10.55
C TYR A 63 -15.93 15.79 -11.27
N LEU A 64 -15.54 14.56 -11.52
CA LEU A 64 -16.37 13.58 -12.20
C LEU A 64 -17.64 13.26 -11.39
N THR A 65 -17.53 13.21 -10.08
CA THR A 65 -18.67 12.95 -9.19
C THR A 65 -19.65 14.13 -9.15
N LEU A 66 -19.14 15.37 -9.07
CA LEU A 66 -20.00 16.55 -8.87
C LEU A 66 -20.47 17.19 -10.15
N TYR A 67 -19.62 17.24 -11.17
CA TYR A 67 -19.82 18.14 -12.33
C TYR A 67 -19.80 17.44 -13.68
N SER A 68 -19.65 16.11 -13.73
CA SER A 68 -19.72 15.39 -15.00
C SER A 68 -21.16 15.39 -15.57
N LYS A 69 -21.26 15.16 -16.88
CA LYS A 69 -22.56 14.95 -17.53
C LYS A 69 -23.24 13.61 -17.13
N PHE A 70 -22.46 12.68 -16.57
CA PHE A 70 -22.91 11.32 -16.22
C PHE A 70 -22.59 10.95 -14.77
N PRO A 71 -23.07 11.70 -13.76
CA PRO A 71 -22.68 11.49 -12.37
C PRO A 71 -23.09 10.08 -11.87
N LYS A 72 -24.23 9.55 -12.33
CA LYS A 72 -24.68 8.20 -11.96
C LYS A 72 -23.71 7.09 -12.41
N ILE A 73 -23.06 7.25 -13.57
CA ILE A 73 -22.09 6.28 -14.07
C ILE A 73 -20.84 6.32 -13.18
N PHE A 74 -20.31 7.50 -12.89
CA PHE A 74 -19.14 7.68 -12.04
C PHE A 74 -19.39 7.20 -10.61
N THR A 75 -20.56 7.44 -10.05
CA THR A 75 -20.93 6.90 -8.73
C THR A 75 -20.93 5.37 -8.74
N ARG A 76 -21.46 4.74 -9.78
CA ARG A 76 -21.42 3.26 -9.89
C ARG A 76 -20.00 2.72 -10.00
N ILE A 77 -19.17 3.35 -10.84
CA ILE A 77 -17.75 2.98 -10.97
C ILE A 77 -17.06 3.11 -9.62
N TYR A 78 -17.29 4.21 -8.92
CA TYR A 78 -16.70 4.42 -7.58
C TYR A 78 -17.13 3.36 -6.57
N ILE A 79 -18.42 2.98 -6.54
CA ILE A 79 -18.91 1.90 -5.69
C ILE A 79 -18.20 0.58 -6.00
N ILE A 80 -18.05 0.24 -7.30
CA ILE A 80 -17.31 -0.96 -7.71
C ILE A 80 -15.86 -0.89 -7.23
N THR A 81 -15.21 0.27 -7.36
CA THR A 81 -13.83 0.49 -6.90
C THR A 81 -13.72 0.34 -5.37
N ILE A 82 -14.71 0.80 -4.59
CA ILE A 82 -14.76 0.55 -3.13
C ILE A 82 -14.80 -0.95 -2.84
N PHE A 83 -15.64 -1.73 -3.53
CA PHE A 83 -15.70 -3.16 -3.32
C PHE A 83 -14.39 -3.85 -3.69
N LEU A 84 -13.71 -3.40 -4.75
CA LEU A 84 -12.39 -3.90 -5.11
C LEU A 84 -11.34 -3.55 -4.05
N ALA A 85 -11.31 -2.32 -3.56
CA ALA A 85 -10.42 -1.93 -2.47
C ALA A 85 -10.71 -2.71 -1.18
N ALA A 86 -11.98 -2.86 -0.82
CA ALA A 86 -12.41 -3.61 0.35
C ALA A 86 -12.12 -5.12 0.24
N SER A 87 -11.99 -5.68 -0.98
CA SER A 87 -11.61 -7.08 -1.17
C SER A 87 -10.23 -7.40 -0.58
N SER A 88 -9.35 -6.39 -0.42
CA SER A 88 -8.07 -6.54 0.26
C SER A 88 -8.19 -6.98 1.72
N ILE A 89 -9.36 -6.75 2.36
CA ILE A 89 -9.65 -7.22 3.73
C ILE A 89 -9.81 -8.75 3.77
N TYR A 90 -10.14 -9.38 2.64
CA TYR A 90 -10.15 -10.84 2.54
C TYR A 90 -8.72 -11.36 2.47
N GLN A 91 -8.36 -12.25 3.40
CA GLN A 91 -6.98 -12.67 3.66
C GLN A 91 -6.17 -13.09 2.42
N PRO A 92 -6.63 -13.97 1.52
CA PRO A 92 -5.87 -14.34 0.33
C PRO A 92 -5.60 -13.16 -0.61
N VAL A 93 -6.58 -12.26 -0.75
CA VAL A 93 -6.49 -11.11 -1.66
C VAL A 93 -5.57 -10.04 -1.09
N GLY A 94 -5.73 -9.69 0.19
CA GLY A 94 -4.88 -8.68 0.82
C GLY A 94 -3.43 -9.12 0.94
N ARG A 95 -3.18 -10.42 1.19
CA ARG A 95 -1.83 -10.98 1.16
C ARG A 95 -1.23 -10.90 -0.24
N TYR A 96 -1.96 -11.31 -1.26
CA TYR A 96 -1.50 -11.25 -2.65
C TYR A 96 -1.15 -9.83 -3.09
N PHE A 97 -1.97 -8.84 -2.75
CA PHE A 97 -1.66 -7.44 -3.02
C PHE A 97 -0.42 -6.95 -2.27
N GLY A 98 -0.27 -7.33 -1.01
CA GLY A 98 0.94 -7.01 -0.25
C GLY A 98 2.20 -7.66 -0.83
N GLU A 99 2.12 -8.90 -1.29
CA GLU A 99 3.22 -9.58 -1.97
C GLU A 99 3.59 -8.89 -3.29
N LEU A 100 2.61 -8.47 -4.08
CA LEU A 100 2.85 -7.73 -5.33
C LEU A 100 3.49 -6.35 -5.09
N GLU A 101 3.05 -5.65 -4.05
CA GLU A 101 3.47 -4.29 -3.76
C GLU A 101 4.86 -4.22 -3.12
N PHE A 102 5.13 -5.12 -2.16
CA PHE A 102 6.28 -4.99 -1.26
C PHE A 102 7.31 -6.11 -1.39
N MET A 103 6.92 -7.33 -1.81
CA MET A 103 7.84 -8.46 -1.80
C MET A 103 8.82 -8.40 -2.96
N GLN A 104 10.11 -8.55 -2.62
CA GLN A 104 11.18 -8.77 -3.60
C GLN A 104 11.74 -10.17 -3.37
N ASN A 105 11.58 -11.04 -4.37
CA ASN A 105 11.95 -12.44 -4.28
C ASN A 105 13.45 -12.66 -4.47
N GLU A 106 13.97 -13.70 -3.82
CA GLU A 106 15.29 -14.32 -4.03
C GLU A 106 16.47 -13.35 -4.04
N GLN A 107 16.58 -12.55 -2.99
CA GLN A 107 17.76 -11.70 -2.81
C GLN A 107 18.82 -12.44 -1.98
N ALA A 108 20.10 -12.30 -2.40
CA ALA A 108 21.23 -12.78 -1.63
C ALA A 108 21.71 -11.68 -0.68
N PHE A 109 21.88 -12.03 0.58
CA PHE A 109 22.31 -11.12 1.64
C PHE A 109 23.62 -11.54 2.25
N MET A 110 24.38 -10.57 2.72
CA MET A 110 25.58 -10.77 3.52
C MET A 110 25.41 -10.04 4.86
N LEU A 111 25.41 -10.79 5.95
CA LEU A 111 25.41 -10.27 7.31
C LEU A 111 26.75 -10.64 7.97
N GLY A 112 27.68 -9.69 8.06
CA GLY A 112 29.05 -9.98 8.44
C GLY A 112 29.68 -10.98 7.47
N ASN A 113 30.05 -12.17 7.95
CA ASN A 113 30.64 -13.26 7.15
C ASN A 113 29.63 -14.34 6.72
N VAL A 114 28.35 -14.19 7.06
CA VAL A 114 27.31 -15.17 6.75
C VAL A 114 26.52 -14.74 5.52
N LYS A 115 26.52 -15.60 4.51
CA LYS A 115 25.69 -15.43 3.31
C LYS A 115 24.39 -16.23 3.50
N PHE A 116 23.27 -15.63 3.17
CA PHE A 116 21.97 -16.30 3.15
C PHE A 116 21.09 -15.71 2.03
N SER A 117 20.09 -16.46 1.60
CA SER A 117 19.07 -15.99 0.66
C SER A 117 17.73 -15.82 1.36
N GLY A 118 16.92 -14.92 0.85
CA GLY A 118 15.58 -14.69 1.36
C GLY A 118 14.80 -13.71 0.51
N ASN A 119 13.52 -13.54 0.85
CA ASN A 119 12.65 -12.57 0.20
C ASN A 119 12.57 -11.31 1.06
N ILE A 120 12.83 -10.13 0.46
CA ILE A 120 12.54 -8.87 1.17
C ILE A 120 11.02 -8.73 1.21
N LEU A 121 10.47 -8.69 2.41
CA LEU A 121 9.05 -8.46 2.61
C LEU A 121 8.71 -6.96 2.63
N TYR A 122 9.54 -6.18 3.31
CA TYR A 122 9.35 -4.74 3.42
C TYR A 122 10.65 -4.05 3.81
N LYS A 123 10.94 -2.94 3.13
CA LYS A 123 12.06 -2.06 3.46
C LYS A 123 11.50 -0.76 4.06
N GLY A 124 11.48 -0.69 5.38
CA GLY A 124 11.08 0.49 6.12
C GLY A 124 12.22 1.51 6.24
N ARG A 125 11.95 2.63 6.95
CA ARG A 125 12.93 3.71 7.17
C ARG A 125 14.18 3.25 7.91
N LYS A 126 14.03 2.35 8.88
CA LYS A 126 15.10 1.92 9.79
C LYS A 126 15.42 0.44 9.65
N TYR A 127 14.43 -0.36 9.33
CA TYR A 127 14.54 -1.82 9.30
C TYR A 127 14.10 -2.39 7.97
N THR A 128 14.82 -3.46 7.55
CA THR A 128 14.41 -4.32 6.46
C THR A 128 13.92 -5.65 7.04
N TYR A 129 12.74 -6.10 6.58
CA TYR A 129 12.14 -7.37 6.95
C TYR A 129 12.38 -8.38 5.85
N ILE A 130 13.03 -9.50 6.20
CA ILE A 130 13.43 -10.54 5.25
C ILE A 130 12.78 -11.85 5.70
N TYR A 131 12.09 -12.51 4.80
CA TYR A 131 11.58 -13.86 5.01
C TYR A 131 12.61 -14.90 4.58
N ARG A 132 13.03 -15.71 5.49
CA ARG A 132 13.91 -16.85 5.23
C ARG A 132 13.08 -18.13 5.10
N SER A 133 13.05 -18.69 3.88
CA SER A 133 12.27 -19.90 3.57
C SER A 133 12.81 -21.14 4.29
N ASP A 134 14.14 -21.20 4.51
CA ASP A 134 14.82 -22.28 5.21
C ASP A 134 14.46 -22.36 6.71
N LEU A 135 14.17 -21.20 7.32
CA LEU A 135 13.79 -21.09 8.73
C LEU A 135 12.29 -20.88 8.96
N VAL A 136 11.53 -20.67 7.87
CA VAL A 136 10.08 -20.31 7.89
C VAL A 136 9.84 -19.13 8.86
N LYS A 137 10.73 -18.12 8.81
CA LYS A 137 10.72 -17.01 9.77
C LYS A 137 11.06 -15.69 9.12
N THR A 138 10.38 -14.63 9.57
CA THR A 138 10.74 -13.26 9.25
C THR A 138 11.84 -12.77 10.18
N ILE A 139 12.90 -12.21 9.61
CA ILE A 139 14.03 -11.60 10.32
C ILE A 139 13.94 -10.08 10.10
N LYS A 140 14.15 -9.33 11.18
CA LYS A 140 14.21 -7.88 11.18
C LYS A 140 15.68 -7.47 11.33
N LEU A 141 16.22 -6.75 10.34
CA LEU A 141 17.59 -6.26 10.32
C LEU A 141 17.64 -4.75 10.17
N LEU A 142 18.67 -4.10 10.68
CA LEU A 142 18.92 -2.69 10.41
C LEU A 142 19.32 -2.51 8.93
N ASN A 143 18.86 -1.42 8.31
CA ASN A 143 19.17 -1.15 6.90
C ASN A 143 20.67 -1.06 6.64
N ASP A 144 21.45 -0.57 7.61
CA ASP A 144 22.89 -0.42 7.51
C ASP A 144 23.65 -1.75 7.59
N GLU A 145 23.03 -2.80 8.13
CA GLU A 145 23.60 -4.14 8.25
C GLU A 145 23.33 -5.01 7.02
N VAL A 146 22.35 -4.63 6.20
CA VAL A 146 21.90 -5.39 5.04
C VAL A 146 22.70 -4.99 3.81
N LYS A 147 23.61 -5.87 3.37
CA LYS A 147 24.27 -5.74 2.08
C LYS A 147 23.68 -6.76 1.11
N ILE A 148 23.12 -6.27 0.02
CA ILE A 148 22.67 -7.11 -1.10
C ILE A 148 23.92 -7.46 -1.91
N SER A 149 24.15 -8.76 -2.11
CA SER A 149 25.32 -9.28 -2.81
C SER A 149 25.07 -9.42 -4.30
#